data_78589f82de768567ce242bcf97337baf
#
_entry.id   78589f82de768567ce242bcf97337baf
#
_cell.length_a   1.000
_cell.length_b   1.000
_cell.length_c   1.000
_cell.angle_alpha   90.00
_cell.angle_beta   90.00
_cell.angle_gamma   90.00
#
_symmetry.space_group_name_H-M   'P 1'
#
loop_
_entity.id
_entity.type
_entity.pdbx_description
1 polymer ?
#
loop_
_entity_poly.entity_id
_entity_poly.type
_entity_poly.pdbx_seq_one_letter_code
_entity_poly.pdbx_strand_id
1 'polypeptide(L)'
;MTTRDKFIELAGKIVSNHGVYIWGAQGQRVNKLTPSDIRSMETSIDNATAVLDLINADDRLGYVDNKCKAFDCSGLVCYLLTKIGREPARFDMTADALAERYKSRSQAVPGCLLHRKGHIAIYIGDNHLIEAKGRKWGVVVSPFVANEWDKSDPDPFME
;
A
#
# COMPACT_ATOMS: atom_id res chain seq x y z
N MET A 1 2.10 6.74 21.81
CA MET A 1 1.64 6.29 20.49
C MET A 1 1.73 4.76 20.42
N THR A 2 0.64 4.10 20.12
CA THR A 2 0.61 2.64 20.00
C THR A 2 1.25 2.19 18.67
N THR A 3 1.53 0.90 18.56
CA THR A 3 2.01 0.30 17.31
C THR A 3 0.98 0.48 16.19
N ARG A 4 -0.30 0.33 16.52
CA ARG A 4 -1.42 0.57 15.60
C ARG A 4 -1.42 2.03 15.10
N ASP A 5 -1.25 2.99 15.99
CA ASP A 5 -1.21 4.41 15.62
C ASP A 5 -0.02 4.70 14.70
N LYS A 6 1.12 4.10 15.00
CA LYS A 6 2.32 4.23 14.17
C LYS A 6 2.12 3.68 12.75
N PHE A 7 1.44 2.57 12.64
CA PHE A 7 1.09 1.96 11.37
C PHE A 7 0.27 2.93 10.49
N ILE A 8 -0.77 3.52 11.08
CA ILE A 8 -1.63 4.49 10.39
C ILE A 8 -0.86 5.75 10.03
N GLU A 9 -0.04 6.28 10.93
CA GLU A 9 0.78 7.46 10.69
C GLU A 9 1.73 7.26 9.52
N LEU A 10 2.43 6.12 9.48
CA LEU A 10 3.38 5.82 8.41
C LEU A 10 2.66 5.64 7.06
N ALA A 11 1.48 5.03 7.06
CA ALA A 11 0.66 4.93 5.84
C ALA A 11 0.30 6.32 5.31
N GLY A 12 -0.08 7.22 6.20
CA GLY A 12 -0.37 8.62 5.83
C GLY A 12 0.84 9.35 5.25
N LYS A 13 2.03 9.09 5.79
CA LYS A 13 3.27 9.68 5.24
C LYS A 13 3.56 9.20 3.83
N ILE A 14 3.29 7.92 3.54
CA ILE A 14 3.45 7.39 2.18
C ILE A 14 2.53 8.12 1.21
N VAL A 15 1.29 8.37 1.59
CA VAL A 15 0.36 9.17 0.79
C VAL A 15 0.90 10.59 0.58
N SER A 16 1.33 11.26 1.64
CA SER A 16 1.89 12.62 1.59
C SER A 16 3.13 12.72 0.72
N ASN A 17 3.91 11.66 0.64
CA ASN A 17 5.12 11.58 -0.18
C ASN A 17 4.82 11.04 -1.59
N HIS A 18 3.56 11.00 -1.98
CA HIS A 18 3.13 10.64 -3.33
C HIS A 18 3.55 9.24 -3.78
N GLY A 19 3.40 8.24 -2.91
CA GLY A 19 3.73 6.86 -3.24
C GLY A 19 3.14 6.42 -4.58
N VAL A 20 3.92 5.70 -5.36
CA VAL A 20 3.50 5.21 -6.68
C VAL A 20 3.20 3.72 -6.63
N TYR A 21 2.39 3.25 -7.60
CA TYR A 21 2.09 1.83 -7.73
C TYR A 21 3.02 1.22 -8.79
N ILE A 22 3.76 0.18 -8.39
CA ILE A 22 4.54 -0.66 -9.30
C ILE A 22 4.32 -2.11 -8.87
N TRP A 23 4.03 -2.99 -9.82
CA TRP A 23 3.85 -4.41 -9.56
C TRP A 23 5.09 -5.00 -8.86
N GLY A 24 4.86 -5.71 -7.77
CA GLY A 24 5.93 -6.34 -7.00
C GLY A 24 6.75 -5.40 -6.12
N ALA A 25 6.45 -4.10 -6.11
CA ALA A 25 7.20 -3.14 -5.31
C ALA A 25 6.80 -3.19 -3.83
N GLN A 26 7.80 -3.01 -2.98
CA GLN A 26 7.65 -3.07 -1.53
C GLN A 26 8.56 -2.06 -0.84
N GLY A 27 8.43 -0.78 -1.21
CA GLY A 27 9.13 0.32 -0.56
C GLY A 27 10.40 0.81 -1.25
N GLN A 28 10.64 0.41 -2.50
CA GLN A 28 11.78 0.94 -3.26
C GLN A 28 11.63 2.45 -3.45
N ARG A 29 12.73 3.18 -3.32
CA ARG A 29 12.75 4.61 -3.62
C ARG A 29 12.62 4.83 -5.12
N VAL A 30 11.66 5.63 -5.53
CA VAL A 30 11.38 5.87 -6.95
C VAL A 30 12.58 6.51 -7.66
N ASN A 31 13.30 7.42 -6.98
CA ASN A 31 14.48 8.06 -7.57
C ASN A 31 15.69 7.13 -7.75
N LYS A 32 15.60 5.89 -7.25
CA LYS A 32 16.62 4.85 -7.47
C LYS A 32 16.22 3.87 -8.56
N LEU A 33 15.02 3.98 -9.10
CA LEU A 33 14.52 3.11 -10.17
C LEU A 33 14.70 3.80 -11.52
N THR A 34 15.34 3.09 -12.44
CA THR A 34 15.42 3.53 -13.83
C THR A 34 14.16 3.13 -14.59
N PRO A 35 13.86 3.75 -15.75
CA PRO A 35 12.77 3.25 -16.59
C PRO A 35 12.91 1.77 -16.93
N SER A 36 14.13 1.28 -17.12
CA SER A 36 14.39 -0.14 -17.38
C SER A 36 13.99 -1.02 -16.19
N ASP A 37 14.30 -0.58 -14.95
CA ASP A 37 13.90 -1.29 -13.75
C ASP A 37 12.37 -1.40 -13.68
N ILE A 38 11.67 -0.32 -13.94
CA ILE A 38 10.20 -0.29 -13.91
C ILE A 38 9.61 -1.22 -14.96
N ARG A 39 10.18 -1.22 -16.17
CA ARG A 39 9.73 -2.15 -17.22
C ARG A 39 9.97 -3.61 -16.85
N SER A 40 11.03 -3.89 -16.11
CA SER A 40 11.32 -5.26 -15.63
C SER A 40 10.36 -5.72 -14.55
N MET A 41 9.91 -4.81 -13.70
CA MET A 41 8.99 -5.11 -12.60
C MET A 41 7.56 -5.28 -13.08
N GLU A 42 7.15 -4.51 -14.08
CA GLU A 42 5.77 -4.47 -14.53
C GLU A 42 5.39 -5.65 -15.43
N THR A 43 4.08 -5.92 -15.46
CA THR A 43 3.51 -7.08 -16.18
C THR A 43 3.32 -6.83 -17.68
N SER A 44 3.38 -5.59 -18.11
CA SER A 44 3.25 -5.20 -19.52
C SER A 44 3.89 -3.86 -19.78
N ILE A 45 4.14 -3.58 -21.07
CA ILE A 45 4.65 -2.28 -21.52
C ILE A 45 3.64 -1.18 -21.19
N ASP A 46 2.36 -1.42 -21.39
CA ASP A 46 1.31 -0.44 -21.12
C ASP A 46 1.26 -0.09 -19.63
N ASN A 47 1.41 -1.07 -18.76
CA ASN A 47 1.44 -0.83 -17.32
C ASN A 47 2.68 -0.05 -16.92
N ALA A 48 3.85 -0.38 -17.46
CA ALA A 48 5.08 0.36 -17.20
C ALA A 48 4.96 1.81 -17.69
N THR A 49 4.35 2.03 -18.85
CA THR A 49 4.11 3.37 -19.38
C THR A 49 3.21 4.19 -18.47
N ALA A 50 2.15 3.58 -17.93
CA ALA A 50 1.26 4.27 -16.98
C ALA A 50 2.01 4.71 -15.71
N VAL A 51 2.90 3.87 -15.19
CA VAL A 51 3.76 4.23 -14.05
C VAL A 51 4.66 5.42 -14.40
N LEU A 52 5.35 5.33 -15.53
CA LEU A 52 6.28 6.39 -15.96
C LEU A 52 5.56 7.71 -16.22
N ASP A 53 4.37 7.66 -16.79
CA ASP A 53 3.55 8.86 -17.01
C ASP A 53 3.18 9.53 -15.69
N LEU A 54 2.82 8.75 -14.68
CA LEU A 54 2.50 9.28 -13.36
C LEU A 54 3.74 9.90 -12.70
N ILE A 55 4.88 9.23 -12.77
CA ILE A 55 6.15 9.73 -12.20
C ILE A 55 6.55 11.04 -12.87
N ASN A 56 6.37 11.16 -14.18
CA ASN A 56 6.75 12.33 -14.97
C ASN A 56 5.70 13.44 -14.98
N ALA A 57 4.55 13.26 -14.33
CA ALA A 57 3.56 14.30 -14.21
C ALA A 57 4.12 15.47 -13.40
N ASP A 58 3.89 16.71 -13.88
CA ASP A 58 4.44 17.93 -13.28
C ASP A 58 4.09 18.02 -11.79
N ASP A 59 5.00 18.60 -11.04
CA ASP A 59 4.88 19.00 -9.60
C ASP A 59 4.02 18.08 -8.73
N ARG A 60 3.38 17.09 -9.32
CA ARG A 60 2.43 16.24 -8.61
C ARG A 60 3.10 15.28 -7.66
N LEU A 61 4.23 14.70 -8.06
CA LEU A 61 4.82 13.59 -7.32
C LEU A 61 6.05 13.94 -6.51
N GLY A 62 6.76 15.01 -6.86
CA GLY A 62 8.06 15.23 -6.25
C GLY A 62 8.93 13.96 -6.33
N TYR A 63 8.82 13.22 -7.41
CA TYR A 63 9.45 11.89 -7.56
C TYR A 63 10.97 11.94 -7.48
N VAL A 64 11.55 13.10 -7.66
CA VAL A 64 12.98 13.31 -7.44
C VAL A 64 13.32 13.35 -5.95
N ASP A 65 12.33 13.53 -5.09
CA ASP A 65 12.50 13.47 -3.65
C ASP A 65 12.74 12.01 -3.24
N ASN A 66 13.76 11.79 -2.42
CA ASN A 66 14.11 10.45 -1.93
C ASN A 66 13.04 9.85 -1.00
N LYS A 67 11.99 10.58 -0.69
CA LYS A 67 10.87 10.11 0.13
C LYS A 67 9.79 9.39 -0.67
N CYS A 68 9.70 9.64 -1.97
CA CYS A 68 8.72 8.96 -2.83
C CYS A 68 9.12 7.49 -3.00
N LYS A 69 8.21 6.59 -2.65
CA LYS A 69 8.44 5.13 -2.70
C LYS A 69 7.38 4.43 -3.51
N ALA A 70 7.72 3.24 -3.99
CA ALA A 70 6.85 2.42 -4.81
C ALA A 70 6.32 1.23 -4.03
N PHE A 71 5.06 0.86 -4.29
CA PHE A 71 4.37 -0.27 -3.66
C PHE A 71 3.35 -0.87 -4.60
N ASP A 72 3.12 -2.18 -4.50
CA ASP A 72 1.84 -2.75 -4.88
C ASP A 72 0.94 -2.87 -3.64
N CYS A 73 -0.26 -3.45 -3.77
CA CYS A 73 -1.23 -3.43 -2.67
C CYS A 73 -0.73 -4.19 -1.43
N SER A 74 -0.24 -5.40 -1.61
CA SER A 74 0.31 -6.22 -0.52
C SER A 74 1.68 -5.71 -0.08
N GLY A 75 2.47 -5.17 -0.99
CA GLY A 75 3.77 -4.59 -0.70
C GLY A 75 3.69 -3.41 0.28
N LEU A 76 2.67 -2.59 0.15
CA LEU A 76 2.41 -1.49 1.09
C LEU A 76 2.20 -2.02 2.51
N VAL A 77 1.33 -3.00 2.67
CA VAL A 77 1.02 -3.58 3.98
C VAL A 77 2.24 -4.28 4.58
N CYS A 78 2.92 -5.12 3.78
CA CYS A 78 4.12 -5.83 4.24
C CYS A 78 5.22 -4.87 4.67
N TYR A 79 5.47 -3.82 3.88
CA TYR A 79 6.46 -2.80 4.22
C TYR A 79 6.15 -2.14 5.57
N LEU A 80 4.90 -1.72 5.76
CA LEU A 80 4.51 -1.03 6.99
C LEU A 80 4.58 -1.94 8.21
N LEU A 81 4.13 -3.19 8.11
CA LEU A 81 4.20 -4.14 9.22
C LEU A 81 5.64 -4.46 9.61
N THR A 82 6.53 -4.51 8.63
CA THR A 82 7.97 -4.67 8.88
C THR A 82 8.55 -3.43 9.58
N LYS A 83 8.20 -2.24 9.12
CA LYS A 83 8.71 -0.98 9.67
C LYS A 83 8.34 -0.76 11.13
N ILE A 84 7.17 -1.19 11.54
CA ILE A 84 6.73 -1.06 12.93
C ILE A 84 7.16 -2.23 13.81
N GLY A 85 7.86 -3.21 13.25
CA GLY A 85 8.35 -4.37 13.97
C GLY A 85 7.30 -5.44 14.26
N ARG A 86 6.12 -5.37 13.62
CA ARG A 86 5.08 -6.39 13.79
C ARG A 86 5.41 -7.66 13.03
N GLU A 87 6.10 -7.56 11.93
CA GLU A 87 6.58 -8.67 11.11
C GLU A 87 8.09 -8.55 10.86
N PRO A 88 8.79 -9.67 10.62
CA PRO A 88 10.24 -9.65 10.46
C PRO A 88 10.67 -9.03 9.13
N ALA A 89 11.97 -8.71 9.03
CA ALA A 89 12.59 -8.27 7.79
C ALA A 89 12.33 -9.30 6.67
N ARG A 90 12.14 -8.80 5.45
CA ARG A 90 11.85 -9.61 4.25
C ARG A 90 10.47 -10.29 4.28
N PHE A 91 9.62 -9.89 5.18
CA PHE A 91 8.24 -10.34 5.20
C PHE A 91 7.55 -9.94 3.90
N ASP A 92 7.04 -10.92 3.16
CA ASP A 92 6.42 -10.72 1.86
C ASP A 92 5.28 -11.73 1.69
N MET A 93 4.07 -11.24 1.50
CA MET A 93 2.88 -12.05 1.34
C MET A 93 1.94 -11.41 0.32
N THR A 94 1.15 -12.25 -0.35
CA THR A 94 0.08 -11.77 -1.23
C THR A 94 -1.05 -11.16 -0.40
N ALA A 95 -1.93 -10.40 -1.06
CA ALA A 95 -3.11 -9.83 -0.42
C ALA A 95 -3.98 -10.89 0.22
N ASP A 96 -4.24 -11.99 -0.50
CA ASP A 96 -5.07 -13.08 0.00
C ASP A 96 -4.42 -13.79 1.20
N ALA A 97 -3.11 -13.99 1.17
CA ALA A 97 -2.38 -14.60 2.28
C ALA A 97 -2.37 -13.71 3.53
N LEU A 98 -2.22 -12.40 3.35
CA LEU A 98 -2.32 -11.44 4.45
C LEU A 98 -3.67 -11.51 5.15
N ALA A 99 -4.74 -11.62 4.37
CA ALA A 99 -6.09 -11.70 4.92
C ALA A 99 -6.30 -12.93 5.80
N GLU A 100 -5.62 -14.03 5.49
CA GLU A 100 -5.73 -15.28 6.25
C GLU A 100 -4.79 -15.33 7.46
N ARG A 101 -3.77 -14.49 7.48
CA ARG A 101 -2.74 -14.53 8.52
C ARG A 101 -3.20 -14.02 9.86
N TYR A 102 -4.07 -13.01 9.88
CA TYR A 102 -4.47 -12.32 11.11
C TYR A 102 -5.89 -12.64 11.51
N LYS A 103 -6.16 -12.59 12.81
CA LYS A 103 -7.53 -12.69 13.32
C LYS A 103 -8.35 -11.54 12.77
N SER A 104 -9.59 -11.82 12.43
CA SER A 104 -10.49 -10.83 11.84
C SER A 104 -11.49 -10.30 12.86
N ARG A 105 -11.85 -9.04 12.68
CA ARG A 105 -12.98 -8.42 13.36
C ARG A 105 -14.21 -8.47 12.47
N SER A 106 -15.38 -8.45 13.09
CA SER A 106 -16.66 -8.34 12.34
C SER A 106 -16.92 -6.92 11.85
N GLN A 107 -16.25 -5.94 12.46
CA GLN A 107 -16.37 -4.53 12.10
C GLN A 107 -14.99 -3.87 12.18
N ALA A 108 -14.62 -3.16 11.12
CA ALA A 108 -13.31 -2.53 11.03
C ALA A 108 -13.11 -1.43 12.07
N VAL A 109 -11.94 -1.44 12.70
CA VAL A 109 -11.43 -0.31 13.50
C VAL A 109 -10.18 0.24 12.79
N PRO A 110 -9.79 1.49 13.06
CA PRO A 110 -8.58 2.04 12.42
C PRO A 110 -7.37 1.14 12.62
N GLY A 111 -6.65 0.84 11.54
CA GLY A 111 -5.53 -0.10 11.51
C GLY A 111 -5.88 -1.51 11.07
N CYS A 112 -7.15 -1.85 10.96
CA CYS A 112 -7.57 -3.10 10.33
C CYS A 112 -7.23 -3.10 8.84
N LEU A 113 -7.04 -4.29 8.29
CA LEU A 113 -6.92 -4.48 6.86
C LEU A 113 -8.32 -4.68 6.26
N LEU A 114 -8.48 -4.22 5.04
CA LEU A 114 -9.67 -4.44 4.24
C LEU A 114 -9.25 -5.32 3.06
N HIS A 115 -9.98 -6.40 2.84
CA HIS A 115 -9.59 -7.38 1.84
C HIS A 115 -10.73 -7.66 0.86
N ARG A 116 -10.38 -7.83 -0.39
CA ARG A 116 -11.15 -8.52 -1.41
C ARG A 116 -10.16 -9.32 -2.24
N LYS A 117 -10.63 -10.30 -2.99
CA LYS A 117 -9.74 -11.19 -3.74
C LYS A 117 -8.74 -10.39 -4.57
N GLY A 118 -7.46 -10.62 -4.33
CA GLY A 118 -6.36 -9.97 -5.05
C GLY A 118 -6.06 -8.53 -4.65
N HIS A 119 -6.72 -7.98 -3.62
CA HIS A 119 -6.48 -6.61 -3.18
C HIS A 119 -6.60 -6.46 -1.68
N ILE A 120 -5.79 -5.57 -1.11
CA ILE A 120 -5.79 -5.28 0.32
C ILE A 120 -5.52 -3.80 0.55
N ALA A 121 -6.13 -3.26 1.60
CA ALA A 121 -6.02 -1.85 1.97
C ALA A 121 -6.00 -1.72 3.49
N ILE A 122 -5.79 -0.50 3.98
CA ILE A 122 -5.73 -0.18 5.40
C ILE A 122 -6.88 0.75 5.75
N TYR A 123 -7.75 0.32 6.66
CA TYR A 123 -8.81 1.18 7.17
C TYR A 123 -8.21 2.20 8.14
N ILE A 124 -8.53 3.48 7.97
CA ILE A 124 -7.95 4.56 8.79
C ILE A 124 -9.00 5.29 9.63
N GLY A 125 -10.25 4.83 9.61
CA GLY A 125 -11.35 5.46 10.33
C GLY A 125 -12.13 6.47 9.49
N ASP A 126 -13.19 6.99 10.03
CA ASP A 126 -14.04 8.00 9.39
C ASP A 126 -14.48 7.64 7.97
N ASN A 127 -14.74 6.33 7.74
CA ASN A 127 -15.13 5.81 6.43
C ASN A 127 -14.10 6.08 5.32
N HIS A 128 -12.81 6.04 5.67
CA HIS A 128 -11.70 6.18 4.72
C HIS A 128 -10.69 5.05 4.86
N LEU A 129 -9.98 4.81 3.77
CA LEU A 129 -8.92 3.82 3.72
C LEU A 129 -7.73 4.37 2.93
N ILE A 130 -6.57 3.73 3.13
CA ILE A 130 -5.37 3.97 2.33
C ILE A 130 -5.07 2.71 1.54
N GLU A 131 -4.83 2.86 0.24
CA GLU A 131 -4.54 1.75 -0.66
C GLU A 131 -3.52 2.13 -1.73
N ALA A 132 -2.70 1.17 -2.12
CA ALA A 132 -1.96 1.23 -3.37
C ALA A 132 -2.96 0.86 -4.47
N LYS A 133 -3.61 1.87 -5.06
CA LYS A 133 -4.83 1.70 -5.85
C LYS A 133 -4.55 1.21 -7.26
N GLY A 134 -3.46 1.68 -7.85
CA GLY A 134 -3.11 1.31 -9.21
C GLY A 134 -2.14 2.30 -9.83
N ARG A 135 -1.68 2.00 -11.05
CA ARG A 135 -0.62 2.73 -11.71
C ARG A 135 -0.97 4.18 -12.01
N LYS A 136 -2.26 4.45 -12.24
CA LYS A 136 -2.72 5.82 -12.55
C LYS A 136 -2.87 6.70 -11.32
N TRP A 137 -2.93 6.12 -10.13
CA TRP A 137 -3.25 6.84 -8.90
C TRP A 137 -2.13 6.80 -7.86
N GLY A 138 -1.38 5.71 -7.78
CA GLY A 138 -0.41 5.47 -6.72
C GLY A 138 -1.07 5.09 -5.41
N VAL A 139 -0.46 5.51 -4.30
CA VAL A 139 -0.97 5.27 -2.95
C VAL A 139 -1.84 6.46 -2.54
N VAL A 140 -3.11 6.19 -2.28
CA VAL A 140 -4.12 7.24 -2.07
C VAL A 140 -5.03 6.94 -0.90
N VAL A 141 -5.69 7.98 -0.40
CA VAL A 141 -6.84 7.84 0.49
C VAL A 141 -8.09 7.69 -0.36
N SER A 142 -8.88 6.68 -0.07
CA SER A 142 -10.14 6.41 -0.78
C SER A 142 -11.29 6.34 0.23
N PRO A 143 -12.54 6.60 -0.21
CA PRO A 143 -13.69 6.39 0.67
C PRO A 143 -13.92 4.89 0.88
N PHE A 144 -14.30 4.53 2.10
CA PHE A 144 -14.68 3.16 2.44
C PHE A 144 -16.15 2.93 2.08
N VAL A 145 -16.38 1.94 1.21
CA VAL A 145 -17.72 1.49 0.83
C VAL A 145 -17.81 0.01 1.18
N ALA A 146 -18.58 -0.32 2.21
CA ALA A 146 -18.56 -1.64 2.84
C ALA A 146 -18.78 -2.81 1.88
N ASN A 147 -19.65 -2.65 0.87
CA ASN A 147 -19.96 -3.73 -0.06
C ASN A 147 -18.87 -4.00 -1.10
N GLU A 148 -17.81 -3.19 -1.13
CA GLU A 148 -16.65 -3.42 -1.99
C GLU A 148 -15.62 -4.34 -1.36
N TRP A 149 -15.78 -4.69 -0.10
CA TRP A 149 -14.80 -5.44 0.69
C TRP A 149 -15.44 -6.67 1.33
N ASP A 150 -14.60 -7.62 1.74
CA ASP A 150 -15.04 -8.77 2.52
C ASP A 150 -15.67 -8.29 3.84
N LYS A 151 -16.51 -9.14 4.43
CA LYS A 151 -17.21 -8.79 5.68
C LYS A 151 -16.37 -8.99 6.93
N SER A 152 -15.23 -9.65 6.82
CA SER A 152 -14.29 -9.81 7.93
C SER A 152 -13.06 -8.95 7.70
N ASP A 153 -12.61 -8.28 8.75
CA ASP A 153 -11.56 -7.28 8.68
C ASP A 153 -10.34 -7.78 9.46
N PRO A 154 -9.32 -8.33 8.78
CA PRO A 154 -8.11 -8.81 9.44
C PRO A 154 -7.44 -7.71 10.25
N ASP A 155 -7.07 -8.03 11.48
CA ASP A 155 -6.42 -7.04 12.36
C ASP A 155 -5.04 -7.54 12.80
N PRO A 156 -3.95 -6.97 12.24
CA PRO A 156 -2.60 -7.38 12.60
C PRO A 156 -2.23 -7.13 14.06
N PHE A 157 -3.02 -6.34 14.77
CA PHE A 157 -2.74 -5.93 16.15
C PHE A 157 -3.62 -6.64 17.18
N MET A 158 -4.53 -7.49 16.74
CA MET A 158 -5.37 -8.29 17.61
C MET A 158 -4.63 -9.57 17.99
N GLU A 159 -4.59 -9.86 19.27
CA GLU A 159 -3.95 -11.06 19.82
C GLU A 159 -4.90 -12.27 19.90
#